data_284257d8160e3966bf1a14fefa98bd30
#
_entry.id   284257d8160e3966bf1a14fefa98bd30
#
_cell.length_a   1.000
_cell.length_b   1.000
_cell.length_c   1.000
_cell.angle_alpha   90.00
_cell.angle_beta   90.00
_cell.angle_gamma   90.00
#
_symmetry.space_group_name_H-M   'P 1'
#
loop_
_entity.id
_entity.type
_entity.pdbx_description
1 polymer ?
#
loop_
_entity_poly.entity_id
_entity_poly.type
_entity_poly.pdbx_seq_one_letter_code
_entity_poly.pdbx_strand_id
1 'polypeptide(L)'
;MNYVDFAIAASLFLFFFAAVIMFVTNYFSSYSSLTKTAELTPVTESLFSVLFKSKGVPENWNVNYSISPVKVGLMEDLYMIPIIVEEDIGSGRTNEPVTIRVEFDENCQNKSWNTTLRLYDEDMDEVNLKISDITFCGSTQFLNVSNITWKINISANQMKKYYLYYSSNENVTDPSYTTITYDTDSWIPNNGDGWTEVTTNWTRYEGSSGEVTTDTTNEREGSACINITGNFSGTALGLKYNQTANIMGVSNGWYVDAWVYVDNNVSLKTINITINDNYENITVNISDSISNGEWYHFVKELSSTAGWSGWSSFDASNGIDYVDFFAENNTPDLTRTLKIDGLHFKKKPLTVKKFPEEKTDAISYSKFEVMKNLRYDELKRTIGDYKMSVQIDEESYGGFVNQSANALCYQSATLIQYNNGTVKKIIPNLCIWK
;
A
#
# COMPACT_ATOMS: atom_id res chain seq x y z
N MET A 1 12.37 -22.29 -91.87
CA MET A 1 11.95 -22.11 -90.46
C MET A 1 10.43 -22.36 -90.41
N ASN A 2 10.05 -23.48 -89.76
CA ASN A 2 8.63 -23.85 -89.71
C ASN A 2 7.88 -22.86 -88.78
N TYR A 3 6.68 -22.45 -89.20
CA TYR A 3 5.84 -21.57 -88.38
C TYR A 3 5.64 -22.07 -86.93
N VAL A 4 5.72 -23.40 -86.77
CA VAL A 4 5.60 -24.07 -85.46
C VAL A 4 6.84 -23.75 -84.60
N ASP A 5 8.04 -23.80 -85.18
CA ASP A 5 9.28 -23.54 -84.42
C ASP A 5 9.34 -22.08 -83.94
N PHE A 6 8.85 -21.16 -84.80
CA PHE A 6 8.77 -19.75 -84.40
C PHE A 6 7.73 -19.50 -83.33
N ALA A 7 6.57 -20.16 -83.39
CA ALA A 7 5.54 -20.04 -82.38
C ALA A 7 6.02 -20.58 -81.02
N ILE A 8 6.71 -21.72 -80.99
CA ILE A 8 7.29 -22.28 -79.76
C ILE A 8 8.36 -21.34 -79.20
N ALA A 9 9.27 -20.86 -80.00
CA ALA A 9 10.32 -19.93 -79.56
C ALA A 9 9.76 -18.62 -79.04
N ALA A 10 8.77 -18.04 -79.66
CA ALA A 10 8.08 -16.83 -79.21
C ALA A 10 7.31 -17.06 -77.89
N SER A 11 6.68 -18.20 -77.72
CA SER A 11 5.97 -18.55 -76.48
C SER A 11 6.93 -18.71 -75.31
N LEU A 12 8.07 -19.40 -75.54
CA LEU A 12 9.08 -19.57 -74.51
C LEU A 12 9.72 -18.23 -74.11
N PHE A 13 9.97 -17.36 -75.11
CA PHE A 13 10.51 -16.03 -74.88
C PHE A 13 9.54 -15.18 -74.04
N LEU A 14 8.23 -15.18 -74.38
CA LEU A 14 7.22 -14.45 -73.65
C LEU A 14 7.05 -14.96 -72.21
N PHE A 15 7.11 -16.32 -72.03
CA PHE A 15 7.05 -16.92 -70.72
C PHE A 15 8.26 -16.50 -69.85
N PHE A 16 9.48 -16.59 -70.43
CA PHE A 16 10.71 -16.19 -69.75
C PHE A 16 10.68 -14.67 -69.42
N PHE A 17 10.23 -13.83 -70.34
CA PHE A 17 10.09 -12.37 -70.13
C PHE A 17 9.08 -12.05 -69.02
N ALA A 18 7.93 -12.76 -69.00
CA ALA A 18 6.94 -12.59 -67.91
C ALA A 18 7.52 -13.05 -66.55
N ALA A 19 8.26 -14.12 -66.52
CA ALA A 19 8.93 -14.59 -65.28
C ALA A 19 9.97 -13.57 -64.77
N VAL A 20 10.76 -12.96 -65.68
CA VAL A 20 11.76 -11.94 -65.32
C VAL A 20 11.03 -10.68 -64.78
N ILE A 21 9.96 -10.23 -65.46
CA ILE A 21 9.18 -9.08 -64.97
C ILE A 21 8.63 -9.38 -63.59
N MET A 22 8.04 -10.55 -63.36
CA MET A 22 7.48 -10.91 -62.06
C MET A 22 8.60 -10.93 -61.01
N PHE A 23 9.74 -11.52 -61.27
CA PHE A 23 10.88 -11.55 -60.36
C PHE A 23 11.38 -10.13 -60.04
N VAL A 24 11.59 -9.29 -61.06
CA VAL A 24 12.02 -7.91 -60.88
C VAL A 24 11.01 -7.10 -60.06
N THR A 25 9.71 -7.25 -60.37
CA THR A 25 8.64 -6.54 -59.63
C THR A 25 8.60 -6.97 -58.17
N ASN A 26 8.69 -8.30 -57.88
CA ASN A 26 8.72 -8.81 -56.51
C ASN A 26 10.00 -8.36 -55.77
N TYR A 27 11.15 -8.38 -56.47
CA TYR A 27 12.40 -7.91 -55.87
C TYR A 27 12.37 -6.43 -55.53
N PHE A 28 11.92 -5.57 -56.44
CA PHE A 28 11.77 -4.12 -56.13
C PHE A 28 10.74 -3.84 -55.09
N SER A 29 9.62 -4.56 -55.06
CA SER A 29 8.61 -4.44 -54.01
C SER A 29 9.19 -4.79 -52.64
N SER A 30 9.90 -5.92 -52.55
CA SER A 30 10.54 -6.36 -51.30
C SER A 30 11.65 -5.40 -50.87
N TYR A 31 12.48 -4.93 -51.79
CA TYR A 31 13.53 -3.96 -51.50
C TYR A 31 12.98 -2.60 -51.05
N SER A 32 11.93 -2.10 -51.70
CA SER A 32 11.24 -0.87 -51.31
C SER A 32 10.63 -0.98 -49.94
N SER A 33 10.01 -2.13 -49.60
CA SER A 33 9.47 -2.42 -48.27
C SER A 33 10.54 -2.42 -47.19
N LEU A 34 11.67 -3.12 -47.44
CA LEU A 34 12.81 -3.17 -46.51
C LEU A 34 13.40 -1.78 -46.26
N THR A 35 13.60 -0.99 -47.32
CA THR A 35 14.16 0.36 -47.19
C THR A 35 13.25 1.26 -46.37
N LYS A 36 11.93 1.21 -46.63
CA LYS A 36 10.94 1.98 -45.85
C LYS A 36 10.87 1.55 -44.40
N THR A 37 10.93 0.25 -44.13
CA THR A 37 10.98 -0.26 -42.77
C THR A 37 12.24 0.20 -42.05
N ALA A 38 13.40 0.17 -42.72
CA ALA A 38 14.67 0.64 -42.16
C ALA A 38 14.65 2.15 -41.84
N GLU A 39 13.96 2.98 -42.62
CA GLU A 39 13.76 4.39 -42.33
C GLU A 39 12.80 4.63 -41.15
N LEU A 40 11.73 3.84 -41.05
CA LEU A 40 10.72 4.01 -40.01
C LEU A 40 11.15 3.51 -38.64
N THR A 41 12.00 2.47 -38.57
CA THR A 41 12.42 1.86 -37.30
C THR A 41 12.99 2.87 -36.30
N PRO A 42 14.03 3.65 -36.62
CA PRO A 42 14.61 4.60 -35.66
C PRO A 42 13.63 5.72 -35.28
N VAL A 43 12.75 6.10 -36.20
CA VAL A 43 11.73 7.11 -35.93
C VAL A 43 10.67 6.55 -34.98
N THR A 44 10.20 5.33 -35.18
CA THR A 44 9.22 4.68 -34.30
C THR A 44 9.76 4.50 -32.90
N GLU A 45 10.99 4.00 -32.77
CA GLU A 45 11.66 3.84 -31.48
C GLU A 45 11.87 5.18 -30.76
N SER A 46 12.29 6.21 -31.51
CA SER A 46 12.46 7.54 -30.97
C SER A 46 11.13 8.14 -30.48
N LEU A 47 10.06 8.05 -31.30
CA LEU A 47 8.73 8.53 -30.93
C LEU A 47 8.14 7.72 -29.77
N PHE A 48 8.31 6.42 -29.75
CA PHE A 48 7.92 5.58 -28.63
C PHE A 48 8.62 6.03 -27.35
N SER A 49 9.94 6.25 -27.41
CA SER A 49 10.70 6.77 -26.28
C SER A 49 10.22 8.16 -25.84
N VAL A 50 9.91 9.03 -26.76
CA VAL A 50 9.38 10.37 -26.44
C VAL A 50 8.01 10.30 -25.77
N LEU A 51 7.10 9.51 -26.31
CA LEU A 51 5.74 9.39 -25.78
C LEU A 51 5.67 8.58 -24.49
N PHE A 52 6.32 7.44 -24.46
CA PHE A 52 6.15 6.45 -23.40
C PHE A 52 7.32 6.32 -22.40
N LYS A 53 8.41 7.11 -22.59
CA LYS A 53 9.56 7.14 -21.67
C LYS A 53 9.98 8.56 -21.29
N SER A 54 9.12 9.56 -21.53
CA SER A 54 9.36 10.92 -21.07
C SER A 54 8.11 11.57 -20.51
N LYS A 55 8.29 12.52 -19.60
CA LYS A 55 7.20 13.28 -18.97
C LYS A 55 6.60 14.35 -19.85
N GLY A 56 7.25 14.67 -20.96
CA GLY A 56 6.92 15.81 -21.82
C GLY A 56 7.58 17.12 -21.38
N VAL A 57 7.31 18.21 -22.12
CA VAL A 57 7.86 19.54 -21.82
C VAL A 57 6.78 20.60 -22.04
N PRO A 58 6.39 21.34 -21.01
CA PRO A 58 6.76 21.18 -19.59
C PRO A 58 6.23 19.85 -18.99
N GLU A 59 6.77 19.38 -17.86
CA GLU A 59 6.36 18.08 -17.27
C GLU A 59 4.86 18.04 -16.90
N ASN A 60 4.28 19.17 -16.51
CA ASN A 60 2.87 19.34 -16.14
C ASN A 60 2.00 19.87 -17.29
N TRP A 61 2.36 19.61 -18.53
CA TRP A 61 1.67 20.13 -19.72
C TRP A 61 0.18 19.76 -19.79
N ASN A 62 -0.22 18.68 -19.15
CA ASN A 62 -1.61 18.21 -19.10
C ASN A 62 -2.50 18.97 -18.10
N VAL A 63 -1.93 19.69 -17.16
CA VAL A 63 -2.67 20.45 -16.13
C VAL A 63 -2.84 21.92 -16.53
N ASN A 64 -1.88 22.47 -17.24
CA ASN A 64 -1.90 23.89 -17.63
C ASN A 64 -2.33 24.05 -19.08
N TYR A 65 -3.64 24.15 -19.32
CA TYR A 65 -4.26 24.31 -20.65
C TYR A 65 -3.86 25.57 -21.38
N SER A 66 -3.19 26.51 -20.72
CA SER A 66 -2.72 27.77 -21.35
C SER A 66 -1.38 27.62 -22.09
N ILE A 67 -0.72 26.47 -21.92
CA ILE A 67 0.60 26.22 -22.50
C ILE A 67 0.50 25.04 -23.46
N SER A 68 0.65 25.31 -24.76
CA SER A 68 0.82 24.22 -25.73
C SER A 68 2.11 23.47 -25.45
N PRO A 69 2.10 22.15 -25.34
CA PRO A 69 3.30 21.38 -25.07
C PRO A 69 4.33 21.52 -26.18
N VAL A 70 5.57 21.76 -25.83
CA VAL A 70 6.69 21.72 -26.80
C VAL A 70 6.98 20.27 -27.18
N LYS A 71 6.79 19.36 -26.23
CA LYS A 71 6.98 17.92 -26.39
C LYS A 71 5.93 17.19 -25.55
N VAL A 72 5.16 16.32 -26.19
CA VAL A 72 4.20 15.46 -25.51
C VAL A 72 4.90 14.22 -24.98
N GLY A 73 4.73 13.92 -23.71
CA GLY A 73 5.20 12.71 -23.06
C GLY A 73 4.21 12.25 -22.02
N LEU A 74 3.98 10.96 -21.93
CA LEU A 74 2.90 10.37 -21.13
C LEU A 74 3.38 9.82 -19.77
N MET A 75 4.69 9.82 -19.51
CA MET A 75 5.23 9.27 -18.26
C MET A 75 4.99 10.17 -17.07
N GLU A 76 4.84 9.50 -15.90
CA GLU A 76 4.90 10.10 -14.57
C GLU A 76 5.74 9.22 -13.66
N ASP A 77 6.30 9.84 -12.60
CA ASP A 77 6.99 9.10 -11.55
C ASP A 77 5.99 8.28 -10.74
N LEU A 78 6.24 6.99 -10.67
CA LEU A 78 5.53 6.06 -9.81
C LEU A 78 6.55 5.46 -8.85
N TYR A 79 6.23 5.46 -7.56
CA TYR A 79 7.07 4.88 -6.52
C TYR A 79 6.43 3.59 -6.04
N MET A 80 7.26 2.63 -5.66
CA MET A 80 6.83 1.31 -5.19
C MET A 80 7.65 0.90 -3.97
N ILE A 81 6.98 0.39 -2.96
CA ILE A 81 7.62 -0.23 -1.80
C ILE A 81 7.20 -1.70 -1.76
N PRO A 82 8.13 -2.64 -1.97
CA PRO A 82 7.85 -4.06 -1.78
C PRO A 82 7.72 -4.38 -0.29
N ILE A 83 6.75 -5.24 0.05
CA ILE A 83 6.47 -5.68 1.41
C ILE A 83 6.34 -7.19 1.41
N ILE A 84 6.98 -7.85 2.37
CA ILE A 84 6.84 -9.29 2.59
C ILE A 84 6.21 -9.49 3.96
N VAL A 85 5.17 -10.31 4.03
CA VAL A 85 4.53 -10.75 5.26
C VAL A 85 4.73 -12.25 5.41
N GLU A 86 5.29 -12.68 6.55
CA GLU A 86 5.61 -14.07 6.85
C GLU A 86 4.83 -14.56 8.08
N GLU A 87 4.21 -15.71 7.96
CA GLU A 87 3.69 -16.51 9.08
C GLU A 87 4.75 -17.53 9.46
N ASP A 88 5.40 -17.38 10.62
CA ASP A 88 6.59 -18.13 11.05
C ASP A 88 6.36 -19.03 12.27
N ILE A 89 5.10 -19.11 12.78
CA ILE A 89 4.76 -19.92 13.95
C ILE A 89 3.97 -21.20 13.63
N GLY A 90 3.70 -21.48 12.35
CA GLY A 90 2.98 -22.67 11.90
C GLY A 90 1.47 -22.61 12.13
N SER A 91 0.87 -21.44 12.29
CA SER A 91 -0.57 -21.24 12.52
C SER A 91 -1.17 -20.35 11.45
N GLY A 92 -2.04 -20.93 10.61
CA GLY A 92 -2.79 -20.13 9.62
C GLY A 92 -3.61 -19.02 10.28
N ARG A 93 -3.83 -17.93 9.57
CA ARG A 93 -4.56 -16.76 10.03
C ARG A 93 -5.55 -16.28 9.00
N THR A 94 -6.71 -15.83 9.49
CA THR A 94 -7.79 -15.32 8.66
C THR A 94 -8.10 -13.89 9.07
N ASN A 95 -8.23 -13.00 8.08
CA ASN A 95 -8.49 -11.57 8.29
C ASN A 95 -7.51 -10.87 9.24
N GLU A 96 -6.27 -11.37 9.32
CA GLU A 96 -5.25 -10.78 10.19
C GLU A 96 -4.92 -9.35 9.75
N PRO A 97 -5.06 -8.34 10.59
CA PRO A 97 -4.65 -7.00 10.27
C PRO A 97 -3.13 -6.88 10.34
N VAL A 98 -2.55 -6.33 9.30
CA VAL A 98 -1.13 -6.01 9.20
C VAL A 98 -0.99 -4.51 9.11
N THR A 99 -0.18 -3.92 9.98
CA THR A 99 0.10 -2.49 9.98
C THR A 99 1.60 -2.25 9.83
N ILE A 100 1.95 -1.33 8.93
CA ILE A 100 3.33 -0.87 8.76
C ILE A 100 3.38 0.66 8.81
N ARG A 101 4.46 1.18 9.38
CA ARG A 101 4.81 2.59 9.29
C ARG A 101 5.62 2.83 8.01
N VAL A 102 5.16 3.75 7.19
CA VAL A 102 5.80 4.11 5.93
C VAL A 102 6.23 5.57 5.95
N GLU A 103 7.50 5.81 5.64
CA GLU A 103 8.07 7.12 5.37
C GLU A 103 8.12 7.29 3.85
N PHE A 104 7.26 8.16 3.32
CA PHE A 104 7.10 8.37 1.88
C PHE A 104 8.05 9.43 1.34
N ASP A 105 8.30 10.46 2.12
CA ASP A 105 9.02 11.65 1.64
C ASP A 105 9.70 12.40 2.78
N GLU A 106 10.77 11.82 3.34
CA GLU A 106 11.53 12.39 4.46
C GLU A 106 11.96 13.85 4.24
N ASN A 107 12.20 14.22 2.99
CA ASN A 107 12.66 15.55 2.61
C ASN A 107 11.57 16.45 2.00
N CYS A 108 10.33 16.02 2.03
CA CYS A 108 9.18 16.74 1.47
C CYS A 108 9.38 17.21 0.01
N GLN A 109 9.78 16.29 -0.85
CA GLN A 109 9.98 16.50 -2.29
C GLN A 109 8.69 16.31 -3.10
N ASN A 110 7.54 16.24 -2.42
CA ASN A 110 6.21 16.06 -3.03
C ASN A 110 6.04 14.76 -3.83
N LYS A 111 6.51 13.63 -3.28
CA LYS A 111 6.48 12.32 -3.94
C LYS A 111 5.13 11.60 -3.82
N SER A 112 4.45 11.72 -2.69
CA SER A 112 3.28 10.90 -2.35
C SER A 112 2.06 11.78 -2.07
N TRP A 113 1.18 11.95 -3.05
CA TRP A 113 -0.12 12.57 -2.82
C TRP A 113 -1.05 11.60 -2.09
N ASN A 114 -1.79 12.05 -1.09
CA ASN A 114 -2.54 11.20 -0.15
C ASN A 114 -3.55 10.24 -0.80
N THR A 115 -4.16 10.62 -1.93
CA THR A 115 -5.15 9.79 -2.65
C THR A 115 -4.52 8.79 -3.62
N THR A 116 -3.19 8.78 -3.79
CA THR A 116 -2.51 7.95 -4.79
C THR A 116 -2.10 6.58 -4.27
N LEU A 117 -2.19 6.32 -2.95
CA LEU A 117 -1.76 5.07 -2.36
C LEU A 117 -2.62 3.90 -2.84
N ARG A 118 -1.96 2.86 -3.35
CA ARG A 118 -2.59 1.59 -3.74
C ARG A 118 -1.70 0.43 -3.31
N LEU A 119 -2.31 -0.56 -2.68
CA LEU A 119 -1.63 -1.80 -2.29
C LEU A 119 -2.09 -2.93 -3.22
N TYR A 120 -1.16 -3.67 -3.74
CA TYR A 120 -1.41 -4.83 -4.59
C TYR A 120 -0.76 -6.06 -3.99
N ASP A 121 -1.35 -7.22 -4.20
CA ASP A 121 -0.73 -8.50 -3.90
C ASP A 121 0.19 -8.96 -5.05
N GLU A 122 0.70 -10.18 -4.96
CA GLU A 122 1.61 -10.74 -5.96
C GLU A 122 0.97 -11.02 -7.33
N ASP A 123 -0.35 -11.14 -7.37
CA ASP A 123 -1.14 -11.32 -8.60
C ASP A 123 -1.56 -9.98 -9.23
N MET A 124 -1.17 -8.85 -8.62
CA MET A 124 -1.56 -7.49 -8.97
C MET A 124 -3.06 -7.22 -8.76
N ASP A 125 -3.68 -7.91 -7.82
CA ASP A 125 -5.01 -7.57 -7.35
C ASP A 125 -4.94 -6.47 -6.28
N GLU A 126 -5.78 -5.44 -6.41
CA GLU A 126 -5.80 -4.31 -5.48
C GLU A 126 -6.38 -4.73 -4.13
N VAL A 127 -5.63 -4.44 -3.06
CA VAL A 127 -5.97 -4.77 -1.69
C VAL A 127 -6.49 -3.54 -0.97
N ASN A 128 -7.66 -3.66 -0.31
CA ASN A 128 -8.23 -2.61 0.52
C ASN A 128 -7.27 -2.23 1.66
N LEU A 129 -7.03 -0.94 1.87
CA LEU A 129 -6.14 -0.44 2.91
C LEU A 129 -6.79 0.68 3.73
N LYS A 130 -6.28 0.89 4.94
CA LYS A 130 -6.57 2.04 5.81
C LYS A 130 -5.30 2.83 6.03
N ILE A 131 -5.39 4.13 5.93
CA ILE A 131 -4.31 5.07 6.25
C ILE A 131 -4.63 5.71 7.60
N SER A 132 -3.67 5.74 8.51
CA SER A 132 -3.79 6.37 9.83
C SER A 132 -2.48 7.03 10.26
N ASP A 133 -2.52 7.78 11.36
CA ASP A 133 -1.35 8.51 11.92
C ASP A 133 -0.61 9.33 10.84
N ILE A 134 -1.39 10.10 10.10
CA ILE A 134 -0.91 10.82 8.93
C ILE A 134 -0.11 12.05 9.35
N THR A 135 1.11 12.17 8.82
CA THR A 135 1.90 13.40 8.85
C THR A 135 2.09 13.90 7.42
N PHE A 136 1.73 15.14 7.18
CA PHE A 136 1.89 15.78 5.88
C PHE A 136 3.17 16.62 5.78
N CYS A 137 3.61 16.90 4.58
CA CYS A 137 4.68 17.84 4.27
C CYS A 137 4.17 19.27 4.37
N GLY A 138 4.32 19.89 5.55
CA GLY A 138 3.85 21.25 5.80
C GLY A 138 2.32 21.38 5.69
N SER A 139 1.85 22.38 4.94
CA SER A 139 0.42 22.63 4.69
C SER A 139 -0.13 21.95 3.44
N THR A 140 0.61 21.02 2.85
CA THR A 140 0.21 20.29 1.64
C THR A 140 -0.55 19.03 1.98
N GLN A 141 -1.04 18.29 0.98
CA GLN A 141 -1.58 16.95 1.14
C GLN A 141 -0.58 15.85 0.71
N PHE A 142 0.68 16.21 0.54
CA PHE A 142 1.74 15.22 0.34
C PHE A 142 2.09 14.55 1.65
N LEU A 143 2.07 13.22 1.64
CA LEU A 143 2.39 12.40 2.82
C LEU A 143 3.89 12.42 3.09
N ASN A 144 4.24 12.72 4.34
CA ASN A 144 5.57 12.48 4.86
C ASN A 144 5.64 11.08 5.46
N VAL A 145 4.78 10.81 6.44
CA VAL A 145 4.73 9.53 7.16
C VAL A 145 3.28 9.14 7.40
N SER A 146 2.96 7.85 7.30
CA SER A 146 1.70 7.30 7.80
C SER A 146 1.81 5.83 8.14
N ASN A 147 0.81 5.33 8.89
CA ASN A 147 0.57 3.91 9.08
C ASN A 147 -0.37 3.40 7.99
N ILE A 148 0.00 2.28 7.37
CA ILE A 148 -0.80 1.59 6.37
C ILE A 148 -1.23 0.26 6.95
N THR A 149 -2.55 0.03 7.02
CA THR A 149 -3.13 -1.21 7.55
C THR A 149 -3.96 -1.89 6.47
N TRP A 150 -3.82 -3.22 6.35
CA TRP A 150 -4.64 -4.06 5.48
C TRP A 150 -4.90 -5.42 6.14
N LYS A 151 -5.82 -6.20 5.58
CA LYS A 151 -6.11 -7.56 6.06
C LYS A 151 -5.45 -8.60 5.16
N ILE A 152 -5.01 -9.70 5.80
CA ILE A 152 -4.38 -10.82 5.11
C ILE A 152 -4.97 -12.14 5.59
N ASN A 153 -5.18 -13.05 4.64
CA ASN A 153 -5.33 -14.47 4.92
C ASN A 153 -4.02 -15.16 4.56
N ILE A 154 -3.40 -15.84 5.52
CA ILE A 154 -2.11 -16.49 5.31
C ILE A 154 -2.11 -17.87 5.96
N SER A 155 -1.64 -18.87 5.23
CA SER A 155 -1.52 -20.23 5.75
C SER A 155 -0.30 -20.37 6.67
N ALA A 156 -0.27 -21.42 7.47
CA ALA A 156 0.86 -21.76 8.33
C ALA A 156 2.17 -21.84 7.52
N ASN A 157 3.23 -21.20 8.03
CA ASN A 157 4.56 -21.16 7.40
C ASN A 157 4.58 -20.60 5.97
N GLN A 158 3.63 -19.74 5.62
CA GLN A 158 3.53 -19.12 4.31
C GLN A 158 4.12 -17.70 4.32
N MET A 159 4.55 -17.26 3.16
CA MET A 159 4.98 -15.90 2.86
C MET A 159 4.09 -15.31 1.78
N LYS A 160 3.70 -14.05 1.92
CA LYS A 160 2.98 -13.27 0.91
C LYS A 160 3.71 -11.99 0.59
N LYS A 161 3.65 -11.59 -0.69
CA LYS A 161 4.26 -10.36 -1.17
C LYS A 161 3.19 -9.34 -1.50
N TYR A 162 3.50 -8.09 -1.19
CA TYR A 162 2.67 -6.93 -1.50
C TYR A 162 3.53 -5.83 -2.09
N TYR A 163 2.88 -4.95 -2.85
CA TYR A 163 3.51 -3.80 -3.50
C TYR A 163 2.68 -2.56 -3.21
N LEU A 164 3.24 -1.63 -2.44
CA LEU A 164 2.59 -0.35 -2.15
C LEU A 164 3.05 0.68 -3.19
N TYR A 165 2.13 1.09 -4.05
CA TYR A 165 2.37 2.11 -5.08
C TYR A 165 1.84 3.47 -4.64
N TYR A 166 2.53 4.53 -5.05
CA TYR A 166 2.11 5.92 -4.87
C TYR A 166 2.82 6.85 -5.86
N SER A 167 2.27 8.03 -6.06
CA SER A 167 2.78 9.04 -6.99
C SER A 167 2.52 10.46 -6.51
N SER A 168 3.10 11.44 -7.19
CA SER A 168 2.85 12.86 -6.97
C SER A 168 1.61 13.40 -7.70
N ASN A 169 0.81 12.55 -8.32
CA ASN A 169 -0.31 12.97 -9.16
C ASN A 169 -1.50 13.43 -8.33
N GLU A 170 -1.69 14.75 -8.23
CA GLU A 170 -2.79 15.38 -7.47
C GLU A 170 -4.19 15.16 -8.09
N ASN A 171 -4.26 14.65 -9.32
CA ASN A 171 -5.52 14.42 -10.03
C ASN A 171 -6.11 13.02 -9.78
N VAL A 172 -5.42 12.18 -9.02
CA VAL A 172 -5.92 10.85 -8.67
C VAL A 172 -7.03 10.96 -7.65
N THR A 173 -8.18 10.35 -7.94
CA THR A 173 -9.32 10.35 -7.04
C THR A 173 -9.11 9.40 -5.86
N ASP A 174 -9.74 9.74 -4.73
CA ASP A 174 -9.75 8.87 -3.54
C ASP A 174 -10.34 7.49 -3.89
N PRO A 175 -9.68 6.38 -3.55
CA PRO A 175 -10.16 5.04 -3.84
C PRO A 175 -11.47 4.69 -3.12
N SER A 176 -11.87 5.47 -2.10
CA SER A 176 -13.06 5.22 -1.26
C SER A 176 -13.06 3.80 -0.70
N TYR A 177 -11.93 3.36 -0.14
CA TYR A 177 -11.82 2.04 0.45
C TYR A 177 -12.86 1.83 1.55
N THR A 178 -13.38 0.61 1.63
CA THR A 178 -14.29 0.24 2.71
C THR A 178 -13.56 0.24 4.04
N THR A 179 -14.26 0.59 5.11
CA THR A 179 -13.70 0.55 6.46
C THR A 179 -13.16 -0.86 6.77
N ILE A 180 -11.91 -0.93 7.21
CA ILE A 180 -11.34 -2.18 7.68
C ILE A 180 -11.88 -2.46 9.07
N THR A 181 -12.63 -3.54 9.22
CA THR A 181 -13.02 -4.09 10.52
C THR A 181 -11.95 -5.04 11.00
N TYR A 182 -11.64 -5.03 12.30
CA TYR A 182 -10.56 -5.85 12.88
C TYR A 182 -11.13 -7.14 13.48
N ASP A 183 -11.68 -7.98 12.61
CA ASP A 183 -12.23 -9.29 12.95
C ASP A 183 -11.22 -10.38 12.59
N THR A 184 -10.56 -11.00 13.56
CA THR A 184 -9.54 -12.01 13.33
C THR A 184 -9.54 -13.12 14.38
N ASP A 185 -9.27 -14.36 13.97
CA ASP A 185 -9.13 -15.53 14.86
C ASP A 185 -7.85 -15.50 15.71
N SER A 186 -6.97 -14.54 15.44
CA SER A 186 -5.69 -14.41 16.12
C SER A 186 -5.73 -13.51 17.35
N TRP A 187 -6.89 -12.92 17.65
CA TRP A 187 -7.09 -12.00 18.75
C TRP A 187 -8.21 -12.46 19.68
N ILE A 188 -8.08 -12.15 20.96
CA ILE A 188 -9.11 -12.33 21.97
C ILE A 188 -9.22 -11.01 22.76
N PRO A 189 -10.32 -10.28 22.67
CA PRO A 189 -11.48 -10.51 21.79
C PRO A 189 -11.07 -10.36 20.33
N ASN A 190 -11.86 -10.92 19.43
CA ASN A 190 -11.58 -10.94 17.99
C ASN A 190 -11.97 -9.64 17.24
N ASN A 191 -12.27 -8.57 17.97
CA ASN A 191 -12.60 -7.24 17.44
C ASN A 191 -11.41 -6.27 17.59
N GLY A 192 -11.38 -5.21 16.80
CA GLY A 192 -10.30 -4.21 16.83
C GLY A 192 -10.27 -3.33 18.06
N ASP A 193 -11.39 -3.25 18.77
CA ASP A 193 -11.59 -2.28 19.84
C ASP A 193 -11.19 -2.86 21.22
N GLY A 194 -10.91 -4.16 21.29
CA GLY A 194 -10.60 -4.82 22.55
C GLY A 194 -11.77 -4.82 23.54
N TRP A 195 -11.42 -4.85 24.82
CA TRP A 195 -12.41 -4.80 25.92
C TRP A 195 -12.57 -3.39 26.50
N THR A 196 -12.28 -2.33 25.77
CA THR A 196 -12.16 -0.97 26.31
C THR A 196 -13.28 -0.01 25.93
N GLU A 197 -14.21 -0.42 25.07
CA GLU A 197 -15.32 0.42 24.61
C GLU A 197 -16.40 0.70 25.67
N VAL A 198 -16.50 -0.15 26.66
CA VAL A 198 -17.49 -0.05 27.73
C VAL A 198 -16.90 -0.42 29.08
N THR A 199 -17.46 0.15 30.19
CA THR A 199 -17.00 -0.13 31.54
C THR A 199 -17.40 -1.53 32.06
N THR A 200 -18.11 -2.33 31.28
CA THR A 200 -18.49 -3.69 31.67
C THR A 200 -17.24 -4.51 31.99
N ASN A 201 -17.25 -5.19 33.13
CA ASN A 201 -16.12 -5.96 33.67
C ASN A 201 -14.91 -5.12 34.12
N TRP A 202 -14.93 -3.81 33.97
CA TRP A 202 -13.90 -2.94 34.49
C TRP A 202 -14.25 -2.46 35.89
N THR A 203 -13.32 -2.59 36.79
CA THR A 203 -13.45 -2.15 38.19
C THR A 203 -12.19 -1.37 38.60
N ARG A 204 -12.28 -0.71 39.75
CA ARG A 204 -11.08 -0.12 40.36
C ARG A 204 -10.15 -1.22 40.85
N TYR A 205 -8.85 -1.01 40.65
CA TYR A 205 -7.82 -1.79 41.37
C TYR A 205 -7.97 -1.57 42.88
N GLU A 206 -7.69 -2.57 43.67
CA GLU A 206 -7.86 -2.52 45.16
C GLU A 206 -7.13 -1.34 45.77
N GLY A 207 -7.82 -0.60 46.64
CA GLY A 207 -7.31 0.60 47.32
C GLY A 207 -7.34 1.89 46.47
N SER A 208 -7.76 1.82 45.19
CA SER A 208 -7.91 3.01 44.36
C SER A 208 -9.12 3.83 44.72
N SER A 209 -9.01 5.15 44.62
CA SER A 209 -10.16 6.09 44.64
C SER A 209 -10.53 6.44 43.19
N GLY A 210 -11.67 7.10 43.02
CA GLY A 210 -12.18 7.53 41.72
C GLY A 210 -13.24 6.61 41.15
N GLU A 211 -13.81 7.01 40.03
CA GLU A 211 -14.82 6.25 39.29
C GLU A 211 -14.25 5.76 37.98
N VAL A 212 -14.58 4.53 37.60
CA VAL A 212 -14.24 3.96 36.30
C VAL A 212 -15.25 4.44 35.28
N THR A 213 -14.78 5.14 34.26
CA THR A 213 -15.61 5.73 33.20
C THR A 213 -15.05 5.43 31.83
N THR A 214 -15.80 5.74 30.78
CA THR A 214 -15.29 5.77 29.41
C THR A 214 -14.92 7.22 29.03
N ASP A 215 -13.88 7.36 28.21
CA ASP A 215 -13.48 8.61 27.57
C ASP A 215 -13.50 8.44 26.05
N THR A 216 -14.28 9.28 25.37
CA THR A 216 -14.48 9.27 23.92
C THR A 216 -13.71 10.37 23.20
N THR A 217 -12.85 11.07 23.91
CA THR A 217 -12.13 12.24 23.36
C THR A 217 -10.64 12.00 23.15
N ASN A 218 -10.11 10.90 23.68
CA ASN A 218 -8.68 10.59 23.62
C ASN A 218 -8.46 9.07 23.56
N GLU A 219 -9.16 8.41 22.65
CA GLU A 219 -9.06 7.00 22.33
C GLU A 219 -7.91 6.75 21.32
N ARG A 220 -7.44 5.50 21.28
CA ARG A 220 -6.46 5.00 20.29
C ARG A 220 -7.05 3.96 19.35
N GLU A 221 -7.95 3.14 19.87
CA GLU A 221 -8.66 2.13 19.09
C GLU A 221 -10.17 2.26 19.38
N GLY A 222 -11.01 1.96 18.41
CA GLY A 222 -12.46 2.03 18.57
C GLY A 222 -13.03 3.44 18.72
N SER A 223 -13.93 3.62 19.66
CA SER A 223 -14.68 4.86 19.92
C SER A 223 -14.57 5.37 21.36
N ALA A 224 -13.96 4.62 22.27
CA ALA A 224 -13.78 4.98 23.66
C ALA A 224 -12.59 4.24 24.30
N CYS A 225 -12.03 4.81 25.34
CA CYS A 225 -11.09 4.15 26.23
C CYS A 225 -11.59 4.10 27.66
N ILE A 226 -11.10 3.17 28.48
CA ILE A 226 -11.41 3.12 29.92
C ILE A 226 -10.53 4.10 30.66
N ASN A 227 -11.13 4.86 31.55
CA ASN A 227 -10.51 5.93 32.30
C ASN A 227 -10.81 5.82 33.79
N ILE A 228 -9.81 6.09 34.63
CA ILE A 228 -9.97 6.38 36.05
C ILE A 228 -9.20 7.67 36.40
N THR A 229 -9.88 8.57 37.05
CA THR A 229 -9.25 9.75 37.66
C THR A 229 -9.50 9.74 39.16
N GLY A 230 -8.44 9.77 39.93
CA GLY A 230 -8.59 9.68 41.38
C GLY A 230 -7.32 10.04 42.14
N ASN A 231 -7.46 10.12 43.46
CA ASN A 231 -6.33 10.31 44.37
C ASN A 231 -5.79 8.95 44.77
N PHE A 232 -4.49 8.87 45.00
CA PHE A 232 -3.87 7.75 45.68
C PHE A 232 -4.32 7.73 47.15
N SER A 233 -5.51 7.22 47.42
CA SER A 233 -6.03 7.10 48.78
C SER A 233 -5.35 6.01 49.63
N GLY A 234 -4.53 5.22 48.98
CA GLY A 234 -3.60 4.24 49.54
C GLY A 234 -2.25 4.38 48.85
N THR A 235 -1.68 3.30 48.42
CA THR A 235 -0.42 3.29 47.69
C THR A 235 -0.56 3.11 46.16
N ALA A 236 -1.79 2.86 45.69
CA ALA A 236 -2.03 2.58 44.26
C ALA A 236 -3.27 3.27 43.69
N LEU A 237 -3.24 3.58 42.40
CA LEU A 237 -4.38 3.94 41.56
C LEU A 237 -4.37 3.05 40.33
N GLY A 238 -5.52 2.43 40.00
CA GLY A 238 -5.52 1.55 38.83
C GLY A 238 -6.89 1.03 38.43
N LEU A 239 -6.85 0.31 37.33
CA LEU A 239 -7.97 -0.35 36.66
C LEU A 239 -7.78 -1.85 36.68
N LYS A 240 -8.84 -2.59 36.91
CA LYS A 240 -8.89 -4.05 36.86
C LYS A 240 -9.94 -4.49 35.87
N TYR A 241 -9.55 -5.25 34.88
CA TYR A 241 -10.44 -5.97 33.98
C TYR A 241 -10.66 -7.39 34.51
N ASN A 242 -11.90 -7.74 34.79
CA ASN A 242 -12.26 -9.03 35.38
C ASN A 242 -13.59 -9.51 34.79
N GLN A 243 -13.59 -10.58 34.05
CA GLN A 243 -14.79 -11.22 33.52
C GLN A 243 -15.39 -12.20 34.55
N THR A 244 -16.71 -12.37 34.49
CA THR A 244 -17.42 -13.42 35.29
C THR A 244 -17.01 -14.84 34.90
N ALA A 245 -16.48 -15.04 33.71
CA ALA A 245 -15.86 -16.27 33.26
C ALA A 245 -14.45 -15.94 32.76
N ASN A 246 -13.50 -16.82 33.06
CA ASN A 246 -12.13 -16.64 32.63
C ASN A 246 -12.02 -16.43 31.12
N ILE A 247 -11.08 -15.60 30.70
CA ILE A 247 -10.74 -15.43 29.28
C ILE A 247 -10.06 -16.70 28.81
N MET A 248 -10.78 -17.50 28.01
CA MET A 248 -10.33 -18.78 27.50
C MET A 248 -9.70 -18.63 26.10
N GLY A 249 -8.89 -19.60 25.71
CA GLY A 249 -8.26 -19.67 24.39
C GLY A 249 -6.93 -18.95 24.27
N VAL A 250 -6.49 -18.23 25.31
CA VAL A 250 -5.12 -17.70 25.39
C VAL A 250 -4.16 -18.85 25.74
N SER A 251 -2.95 -18.80 25.28
CA SER A 251 -1.90 -19.78 25.58
C SER A 251 -0.56 -19.09 25.81
N ASN A 252 0.37 -19.80 26.44
CA ASN A 252 1.75 -19.34 26.53
C ASN A 252 2.32 -19.07 25.12
N GLY A 253 3.09 -17.99 24.96
CA GLY A 253 3.57 -17.53 23.65
C GLY A 253 2.62 -16.56 22.93
N TRP A 254 1.41 -16.33 23.47
CA TRP A 254 0.58 -15.21 23.02
C TRP A 254 1.12 -13.89 23.58
N TYR A 255 0.63 -12.80 23.05
CA TYR A 255 0.99 -11.45 23.47
C TYR A 255 -0.20 -10.79 24.14
N VAL A 256 0.01 -10.10 25.23
CA VAL A 256 -0.90 -9.08 25.73
C VAL A 256 -0.56 -7.76 25.04
N ASP A 257 -1.58 -7.09 24.57
CA ASP A 257 -1.48 -5.84 23.77
C ASP A 257 -2.48 -4.85 24.36
N ALA A 258 -2.03 -3.65 24.69
CA ALA A 258 -2.87 -2.57 25.18
C ALA A 258 -2.18 -1.22 25.02
N TRP A 259 -2.96 -0.16 24.89
CA TRP A 259 -2.49 1.21 25.03
C TRP A 259 -2.67 1.66 26.46
N VAL A 260 -1.62 2.24 27.07
CA VAL A 260 -1.61 2.74 28.43
C VAL A 260 -1.26 4.22 28.43
N TYR A 261 -2.04 5.02 29.12
CA TYR A 261 -1.82 6.46 29.26
C TYR A 261 -1.81 6.84 30.72
N VAL A 262 -0.87 7.71 31.10
CA VAL A 262 -0.83 8.37 32.40
C VAL A 262 -0.63 9.86 32.18
N ASP A 263 -1.48 10.70 32.77
CA ASP A 263 -1.43 12.15 32.56
C ASP A 263 -0.12 12.78 33.08
N ASN A 264 0.41 12.24 34.17
CA ASN A 264 1.68 12.69 34.73
C ASN A 264 2.33 11.55 35.55
N ASN A 265 3.48 11.05 35.08
CA ASN A 265 4.23 10.00 35.76
C ASN A 265 5.27 10.55 36.78
N VAL A 266 5.41 11.87 36.92
CA VAL A 266 6.32 12.47 37.91
C VAL A 266 5.84 12.09 39.32
N SER A 267 6.76 11.63 40.14
CA SER A 267 6.53 11.13 41.50
C SER A 267 5.82 9.76 41.61
N LEU A 268 5.51 9.12 40.51
CA LEU A 268 5.09 7.71 40.57
C LEU A 268 6.29 6.80 40.90
N LYS A 269 6.03 5.79 41.73
CA LYS A 269 7.04 4.80 42.10
C LYS A 269 7.13 3.72 41.01
N THR A 270 6.00 3.20 40.63
CA THR A 270 5.91 2.16 39.58
C THR A 270 4.60 2.29 38.81
N ILE A 271 4.63 1.83 37.56
CA ILE A 271 3.44 1.58 36.75
C ILE A 271 3.54 0.12 36.34
N ASN A 272 2.58 -0.70 36.74
CA ASN A 272 2.62 -2.13 36.63
C ASN A 272 1.42 -2.66 35.84
N ILE A 273 1.65 -3.75 35.13
CA ILE A 273 0.62 -4.59 34.53
C ILE A 273 0.73 -5.96 35.15
N THR A 274 -0.37 -6.48 35.71
CA THR A 274 -0.45 -7.81 36.32
C THR A 274 -1.52 -8.63 35.59
N ILE A 275 -1.19 -9.89 35.31
CA ILE A 275 -2.10 -10.87 34.72
C ILE A 275 -2.18 -12.08 35.66
N ASN A 276 -3.40 -12.56 35.89
CA ASN A 276 -3.68 -13.73 36.72
C ASN A 276 -4.30 -14.86 35.87
N ASP A 277 -3.84 -16.08 36.08
CA ASP A 277 -4.34 -17.32 35.45
C ASP A 277 -5.21 -18.18 36.36
N ASN A 278 -5.86 -17.62 37.36
CA ASN A 278 -6.55 -18.27 38.51
C ASN A 278 -5.64 -18.82 39.61
N TYR A 279 -4.39 -19.02 39.36
CA TYR A 279 -3.47 -19.66 40.34
C TYR A 279 -2.33 -18.71 40.67
N GLU A 280 -1.77 -18.03 39.68
CA GLU A 280 -0.56 -17.23 39.83
C GLU A 280 -0.69 -15.87 39.14
N ASN A 281 0.04 -14.92 39.67
CA ASN A 281 0.18 -13.58 39.12
C ASN A 281 1.53 -13.43 38.42
N ILE A 282 1.51 -12.93 37.21
CA ILE A 282 2.70 -12.39 36.57
C ILE A 282 2.60 -10.89 36.49
N THR A 283 3.70 -10.19 36.78
CA THR A 283 3.72 -8.72 36.80
C THR A 283 4.89 -8.16 36.01
N VAL A 284 4.69 -7.07 35.30
CA VAL A 284 5.76 -6.31 34.66
C VAL A 284 5.66 -4.84 35.04
N ASN A 285 6.81 -4.22 35.28
CA ASN A 285 6.94 -2.79 35.45
C ASN A 285 7.20 -2.11 34.11
N ILE A 286 6.43 -1.07 33.79
CA ILE A 286 6.52 -0.31 32.52
C ILE A 286 6.83 1.19 32.75
N SER A 287 7.22 1.58 33.95
CA SER A 287 7.44 2.97 34.35
C SER A 287 8.39 3.71 33.44
N ASP A 288 9.51 3.05 33.06
CA ASP A 288 10.57 3.64 32.24
C ASP A 288 10.16 3.82 30.77
N SER A 289 9.03 3.21 30.37
CA SER A 289 8.54 3.22 28.99
C SER A 289 7.44 4.26 28.76
N ILE A 290 6.86 4.81 29.82
CA ILE A 290 5.71 5.72 29.72
C ILE A 290 6.20 7.18 29.86
N SER A 291 5.85 8.01 28.89
CA SER A 291 6.02 9.46 28.91
C SER A 291 4.81 10.17 29.50
N ASN A 292 5.01 11.35 30.08
CA ASN A 292 3.92 12.18 30.65
C ASN A 292 2.92 12.60 29.59
N GLY A 293 1.66 12.26 29.80
CA GLY A 293 0.57 12.71 28.93
C GLY A 293 0.58 12.12 27.54
N GLU A 294 1.34 11.03 27.33
CA GLU A 294 1.42 10.34 26.06
C GLU A 294 0.92 8.89 26.19
N TRP A 295 0.38 8.35 25.12
CA TRP A 295 0.00 6.96 25.04
C TRP A 295 1.24 6.09 24.80
N TYR A 296 1.38 5.03 25.60
CA TYR A 296 2.36 3.99 25.44
C TYR A 296 1.71 2.70 24.90
N HIS A 297 2.19 2.20 23.77
CA HIS A 297 1.74 0.93 23.22
C HIS A 297 2.48 -0.23 23.92
N PHE A 298 1.79 -0.92 24.82
CA PHE A 298 2.30 -2.06 25.53
C PHE A 298 2.03 -3.35 24.75
N VAL A 299 3.07 -4.05 24.34
CA VAL A 299 3.00 -5.35 23.68
C VAL A 299 4.02 -6.26 24.32
N LYS A 300 3.57 -7.36 24.93
CA LYS A 300 4.48 -8.27 25.65
C LYS A 300 4.06 -9.72 25.54
N GLU A 301 5.00 -10.58 25.21
CA GLU A 301 4.80 -12.03 25.13
C GLU A 301 4.52 -12.65 26.51
N LEU A 302 3.56 -13.55 26.57
CA LEU A 302 3.29 -14.41 27.74
C LEU A 302 4.25 -15.58 27.71
N SER A 303 5.47 -15.36 28.17
CA SER A 303 6.52 -16.41 28.26
C SER A 303 7.46 -16.18 29.46
N SER A 304 8.07 -17.24 29.92
CA SER A 304 9.04 -17.20 31.03
C SER A 304 10.27 -16.36 30.73
N THR A 305 10.58 -16.15 29.43
CA THR A 305 11.76 -15.40 28.98
C THR A 305 11.47 -13.92 28.71
N ALA A 306 10.19 -13.52 28.74
CA ALA A 306 9.80 -12.14 28.40
C ALA A 306 9.98 -11.13 29.55
N GLY A 307 10.59 -11.52 30.67
CA GLY A 307 10.90 -10.64 31.81
C GLY A 307 9.67 -10.28 32.66
N TRP A 308 8.70 -11.19 32.75
CA TRP A 308 7.67 -11.15 33.77
C TRP A 308 8.23 -11.59 35.12
N SER A 309 7.86 -10.94 36.21
CA SER A 309 8.08 -11.43 37.56
C SER A 309 6.91 -12.35 37.98
N GLY A 310 7.18 -13.37 38.75
CA GLY A 310 6.15 -14.32 39.23
C GLY A 310 5.83 -15.46 38.26
N TRP A 311 6.63 -15.74 37.26
CA TRP A 311 6.36 -16.78 36.23
C TRP A 311 6.54 -18.23 36.69
N SER A 312 6.58 -18.58 37.94
CA SER A 312 6.95 -19.93 38.39
C SER A 312 5.96 -21.03 37.98
N SER A 313 4.66 -20.75 38.05
CA SER A 313 3.56 -21.69 37.81
C SER A 313 2.49 -21.13 36.87
N PHE A 314 2.68 -19.93 36.36
CA PHE A 314 1.73 -19.29 35.47
C PHE A 314 1.60 -20.05 34.15
N ASP A 315 0.37 -20.36 33.78
CA ASP A 315 0.02 -20.96 32.47
C ASP A 315 -1.25 -20.31 31.90
N ALA A 316 -1.07 -19.50 30.87
CA ALA A 316 -2.17 -18.78 30.22
C ALA A 316 -3.27 -19.72 29.67
N SER A 317 -2.98 -21.01 29.43
CA SER A 317 -3.96 -22.00 28.98
C SER A 317 -5.01 -22.37 30.03
N ASN A 318 -4.75 -22.08 31.33
CA ASN A 318 -5.74 -22.22 32.40
C ASN A 318 -6.90 -21.21 32.28
N GLY A 319 -6.76 -20.22 31.38
CA GLY A 319 -7.63 -19.08 31.26
C GLY A 319 -7.15 -17.90 32.09
N ILE A 320 -7.36 -16.69 31.60
CA ILE A 320 -6.99 -15.46 32.30
C ILE A 320 -8.17 -15.00 33.14
N ASP A 321 -7.98 -14.89 34.47
CA ASP A 321 -8.98 -14.44 35.42
C ASP A 321 -9.13 -12.92 35.37
N TYR A 322 -8.01 -12.18 35.44
CA TYR A 322 -8.01 -10.74 35.35
C TYR A 322 -6.72 -10.15 34.79
N VAL A 323 -6.83 -8.88 34.37
CA VAL A 323 -5.70 -8.03 34.01
C VAL A 323 -5.79 -6.73 34.81
N ASP A 324 -4.74 -6.41 35.57
CA ASP A 324 -4.62 -5.19 36.34
C ASP A 324 -3.64 -4.23 35.71
N PHE A 325 -4.02 -2.97 35.62
CA PHE A 325 -3.18 -1.84 35.26
C PHE A 325 -3.15 -0.87 36.44
N PHE A 326 -2.03 -0.68 37.11
CA PHE A 326 -1.97 0.18 38.27
C PHE A 326 -0.65 0.93 38.40
N ALA A 327 -0.75 2.14 38.92
CA ALA A 327 0.38 2.97 39.30
C ALA A 327 0.50 3.02 40.83
N GLU A 328 1.71 2.90 41.33
CA GLU A 328 2.03 3.09 42.76
C GLU A 328 2.69 4.45 42.98
N ASN A 329 2.42 5.07 44.14
CA ASN A 329 3.01 6.31 44.55
C ASN A 329 3.43 6.28 46.03
N ASN A 330 4.53 6.94 46.36
CA ASN A 330 4.97 7.11 47.73
C ASN A 330 4.31 8.33 48.41
N THR A 331 3.63 9.21 47.67
CA THR A 331 3.03 10.43 48.16
C THR A 331 1.51 10.31 48.05
N PRO A 332 0.76 10.13 49.17
CA PRO A 332 -0.68 10.13 49.15
C PRO A 332 -1.20 11.53 48.69
N ASP A 333 -2.45 11.56 48.24
CA ASP A 333 -3.19 12.76 47.84
C ASP A 333 -2.85 13.40 46.49
N LEU A 334 -2.05 12.75 45.63
CA LEU A 334 -1.89 13.18 44.24
C LEU A 334 -3.06 12.67 43.38
N THR A 335 -3.74 13.58 42.70
CA THR A 335 -4.71 13.18 41.67
C THR A 335 -4.02 12.84 40.37
N ARG A 336 -4.37 11.72 39.77
CA ARG A 336 -3.84 11.25 38.49
C ARG A 336 -4.94 10.64 37.64
N THR A 337 -4.72 10.62 36.35
CA THR A 337 -5.56 9.95 35.36
C THR A 337 -4.78 8.80 34.74
N LEU A 338 -5.35 7.60 34.80
CA LEU A 338 -4.88 6.41 34.09
C LEU A 338 -5.94 6.01 33.07
N LYS A 339 -5.52 5.76 31.82
CA LYS A 339 -6.40 5.27 30.76
C LYS A 339 -5.82 4.02 30.14
N ILE A 340 -6.71 3.12 29.73
CA ILE A 340 -6.38 1.89 29.02
C ILE A 340 -7.25 1.82 27.77
N ASP A 341 -6.65 1.42 26.67
CA ASP A 341 -7.34 1.23 25.41
C ASP A 341 -6.84 0.00 24.67
N GLY A 342 -7.68 -0.58 23.81
CA GLY A 342 -7.34 -1.68 22.93
C GLY A 342 -6.79 -2.94 23.60
N LEU A 343 -7.27 -3.31 24.83
CA LEU A 343 -6.79 -4.49 25.52
C LEU A 343 -7.15 -5.79 24.77
N HIS A 344 -6.15 -6.53 24.34
CA HIS A 344 -6.27 -7.82 23.65
C HIS A 344 -5.25 -8.83 24.15
N PHE A 345 -5.56 -10.12 23.95
CA PHE A 345 -4.55 -11.16 23.83
C PHE A 345 -4.41 -11.54 22.35
N LYS A 346 -3.21 -11.50 21.82
CA LYS A 346 -2.92 -11.72 20.40
C LYS A 346 -1.92 -12.86 20.22
N LYS A 347 -2.08 -13.66 19.14
CA LYS A 347 -1.00 -14.55 18.71
C LYS A 347 0.23 -13.71 18.34
N LYS A 348 1.41 -14.31 18.33
CA LYS A 348 2.64 -13.63 17.89
C LYS A 348 2.34 -12.84 16.59
N PRO A 349 2.67 -11.55 16.51
CA PRO A 349 2.46 -10.78 15.29
C PRO A 349 3.14 -11.42 14.08
N LEU A 350 2.58 -11.22 12.89
CA LEU A 350 3.22 -11.62 11.64
C LEU A 350 4.54 -10.88 11.47
N THR A 351 5.53 -11.55 10.92
CA THR A 351 6.79 -10.91 10.57
C THR A 351 6.61 -10.12 9.28
N VAL A 352 6.82 -8.79 9.36
CA VAL A 352 6.68 -7.91 8.20
C VAL A 352 8.03 -7.29 7.85
N LYS A 353 8.42 -7.44 6.60
CA LYS A 353 9.65 -6.87 6.04
C LYS A 353 9.29 -5.85 4.96
N LYS A 354 9.64 -4.61 5.20
CA LYS A 354 9.54 -3.51 4.22
C LYS A 354 10.89 -3.35 3.52
N PHE A 355 10.88 -3.27 2.19
CA PHE A 355 12.07 -3.03 1.39
C PHE A 355 12.21 -1.55 1.04
N PRO A 356 13.39 -1.11 0.58
CA PRO A 356 13.58 0.25 0.11
C PRO A 356 12.62 0.62 -1.01
N GLU A 357 12.27 1.90 -1.07
CA GLU A 357 11.50 2.49 -2.16
C GLU A 357 12.23 2.29 -3.49
N GLU A 358 11.50 1.86 -4.49
CA GLU A 358 11.93 1.79 -5.87
C GLU A 358 11.17 2.82 -6.69
N LYS A 359 11.90 3.65 -7.43
CA LYS A 359 11.28 4.52 -8.41
C LYS A 359 11.08 3.74 -9.71
N THR A 360 9.85 3.71 -10.18
CA THR A 360 9.49 3.19 -11.50
C THR A 360 8.75 4.26 -12.28
N ASP A 361 8.67 4.09 -13.59
CA ASP A 361 7.94 5.00 -14.44
C ASP A 361 6.63 4.34 -14.88
N ALA A 362 5.55 5.11 -14.94
CA ALA A 362 4.26 4.65 -15.44
C ALA A 362 3.68 5.64 -16.46
N ILE A 363 2.90 5.14 -17.40
CA ILE A 363 2.08 6.00 -18.25
C ILE A 363 0.98 6.61 -17.38
N SER A 364 0.82 7.93 -17.48
CA SER A 364 -0.30 8.63 -16.87
C SER A 364 -1.50 8.61 -17.82
N TYR A 365 -2.58 7.96 -17.38
CA TYR A 365 -3.82 7.94 -18.16
C TYR A 365 -4.42 9.34 -18.31
N SER A 366 -4.27 10.20 -17.31
CA SER A 366 -4.72 11.61 -17.42
C SER A 366 -4.00 12.36 -18.53
N LYS A 367 -2.70 12.16 -18.71
CA LYS A 367 -1.95 12.73 -19.83
C LYS A 367 -2.40 12.18 -21.17
N PHE A 368 -2.73 10.90 -21.23
CA PHE A 368 -3.27 10.30 -22.45
C PHE A 368 -4.63 10.88 -22.82
N GLU A 369 -5.53 11.07 -21.83
CA GLU A 369 -6.81 11.74 -22.03
C GLU A 369 -6.65 13.16 -22.59
N VAL A 370 -5.73 13.94 -22.02
CA VAL A 370 -5.45 15.29 -22.53
C VAL A 370 -4.85 15.23 -23.94
N MET A 371 -3.94 14.27 -24.22
CA MET A 371 -3.35 14.08 -25.54
C MET A 371 -4.42 13.80 -26.60
N LYS A 372 -5.45 13.01 -26.28
CA LYS A 372 -6.58 12.73 -27.22
C LYS A 372 -7.32 14.00 -27.64
N ASN A 373 -7.32 15.01 -26.78
CA ASN A 373 -7.97 16.30 -27.05
C ASN A 373 -7.06 17.33 -27.74
N LEU A 374 -5.76 17.04 -27.86
CA LEU A 374 -4.85 17.93 -28.59
C LEU A 374 -5.17 17.92 -30.09
N ARG A 375 -5.04 19.09 -30.70
CA ARG A 375 -5.11 19.21 -32.15
C ARG A 375 -3.91 18.51 -32.79
N TYR A 376 -4.15 17.84 -33.92
CA TYR A 376 -3.08 17.15 -34.65
C TYR A 376 -1.86 18.03 -34.95
N ASP A 377 -2.09 19.31 -35.24
CA ASP A 377 -1.02 20.29 -35.51
C ASP A 377 -0.11 20.52 -34.30
N GLU A 378 -0.64 20.39 -33.10
CA GLU A 378 0.14 20.49 -31.84
C GLU A 378 1.00 19.25 -31.63
N LEU A 379 0.44 18.07 -31.90
CA LEU A 379 1.18 16.80 -31.89
C LEU A 379 2.24 16.71 -32.97
N LYS A 380 1.99 17.35 -34.13
CA LYS A 380 2.93 17.37 -35.25
C LYS A 380 4.30 17.96 -34.88
N ARG A 381 4.36 18.84 -33.89
CA ARG A 381 5.64 19.32 -33.34
C ARG A 381 6.49 18.20 -32.72
N THR A 382 5.84 17.14 -32.17
CA THR A 382 6.51 15.97 -31.59
C THR A 382 6.77 14.88 -32.63
N ILE A 383 5.83 14.64 -33.54
CA ILE A 383 5.88 13.51 -34.47
C ILE A 383 6.40 13.85 -35.87
N GLY A 384 6.57 15.14 -36.18
CA GLY A 384 6.98 15.60 -37.54
C GLY A 384 5.91 15.34 -38.61
N ASP A 385 6.35 14.93 -39.81
CA ASP A 385 5.47 14.67 -40.95
C ASP A 385 4.88 13.25 -41.00
N TYR A 386 5.06 12.46 -39.90
CA TYR A 386 4.51 11.12 -39.80
C TYR A 386 3.07 11.15 -39.32
N LYS A 387 2.30 10.17 -39.77
CA LYS A 387 1.01 9.83 -39.19
C LYS A 387 1.25 8.78 -38.09
N MET A 388 0.42 8.79 -37.05
CA MET A 388 0.53 7.85 -35.96
C MET A 388 -0.82 7.32 -35.50
N SER A 389 -0.77 6.13 -34.91
CA SER A 389 -1.82 5.55 -34.08
C SER A 389 -1.19 5.11 -32.77
N VAL A 390 -1.78 5.53 -31.68
CA VAL A 390 -1.41 5.10 -30.31
C VAL A 390 -2.58 4.30 -29.77
N GLN A 391 -2.29 3.12 -29.24
CA GLN A 391 -3.26 2.31 -28.52
C GLN A 391 -2.77 2.05 -27.11
N ILE A 392 -3.60 2.35 -26.14
CA ILE A 392 -3.38 2.11 -24.73
C ILE A 392 -4.62 1.40 -24.21
N ASP A 393 -4.43 0.15 -23.74
CA ASP A 393 -5.52 -0.73 -23.35
C ASP A 393 -6.55 -0.89 -24.49
N GLU A 394 -7.83 -0.61 -24.25
CA GLU A 394 -8.89 -0.67 -25.26
C GLU A 394 -9.06 0.64 -26.06
N GLU A 395 -8.34 1.68 -25.67
CA GLU A 395 -8.48 3.00 -26.28
C GLU A 395 -7.40 3.30 -27.32
N SER A 396 -7.79 4.03 -28.35
CA SER A 396 -6.88 4.44 -29.41
C SER A 396 -6.99 5.94 -29.74
N TYR A 397 -5.86 6.51 -30.14
CA TYR A 397 -5.74 7.88 -30.61
C TYR A 397 -4.97 7.92 -31.92
N GLY A 398 -5.38 8.81 -32.82
CA GLY A 398 -4.73 9.02 -34.10
C GLY A 398 -5.48 8.38 -35.27
N GLY A 399 -4.80 8.22 -36.41
CA GLY A 399 -5.39 7.66 -37.60
C GLY A 399 -5.54 6.15 -37.58
N PHE A 400 -6.46 5.62 -38.33
CA PHE A 400 -6.50 4.19 -38.61
C PHE A 400 -5.32 3.78 -39.49
N VAL A 401 -4.62 2.72 -39.08
CA VAL A 401 -3.62 2.10 -39.94
C VAL A 401 -4.33 1.46 -41.13
N ASN A 402 -4.25 2.09 -42.30
CA ASN A 402 -4.75 1.47 -43.52
C ASN A 402 -3.89 0.23 -43.82
N GLN A 403 -4.50 -0.91 -44.08
CA GLN A 403 -3.80 -2.17 -44.40
C GLN A 403 -2.87 -2.05 -45.61
N SER A 404 -3.08 -1.04 -46.49
CA SER A 404 -2.21 -0.72 -47.62
C SER A 404 -1.03 0.21 -47.27
N ALA A 405 -0.97 0.77 -46.07
CA ALA A 405 0.10 1.65 -45.65
C ALA A 405 1.29 0.81 -45.09
N ASN A 406 2.51 1.18 -45.46
CA ASN A 406 3.71 0.63 -44.81
C ASN A 406 3.82 1.24 -43.41
N ALA A 407 3.10 0.69 -42.48
CA ALA A 407 3.14 1.09 -41.08
C ALA A 407 4.13 0.23 -40.30
N LEU A 408 4.90 0.83 -39.43
CA LEU A 408 5.71 0.14 -38.43
C LEU A 408 5.11 0.35 -37.07
N CYS A 409 4.88 -0.75 -36.35
CA CYS A 409 4.36 -0.73 -35.00
C CYS A 409 5.43 -1.17 -33.99
N TYR A 410 5.47 -0.50 -32.85
CA TYR A 410 6.34 -0.82 -31.72
C TYR A 410 5.51 -1.02 -30.45
N GLN A 411 5.85 -2.04 -29.68
CA GLN A 411 5.18 -2.40 -28.44
C GLN A 411 6.20 -2.70 -27.35
N SER A 412 5.90 -2.30 -26.12
CA SER A 412 6.73 -2.63 -24.95
C SER A 412 5.86 -2.69 -23.71
N ALA A 413 6.10 -3.67 -22.85
CA ALA A 413 5.39 -3.76 -21.59
C ALA A 413 5.79 -2.60 -20.67
N THR A 414 4.79 -1.98 -20.02
CA THR A 414 4.98 -0.90 -19.05
C THR A 414 3.83 -0.88 -18.04
N LEU A 415 3.93 -0.03 -17.03
CA LEU A 415 2.83 0.24 -16.12
C LEU A 415 2.00 1.44 -16.62
N ILE A 416 0.72 1.47 -16.28
CA ILE A 416 -0.15 2.62 -16.43
C ILE A 416 -0.82 2.93 -15.09
N GLN A 417 -0.90 4.22 -14.75
CA GLN A 417 -1.71 4.71 -13.63
C GLN A 417 -2.95 5.42 -14.17
N TYR A 418 -4.12 4.91 -13.81
CA TYR A 418 -5.41 5.49 -14.17
C TYR A 418 -5.80 6.65 -13.24
N ASN A 419 -6.80 7.44 -13.63
CA ASN A 419 -7.28 8.59 -12.84
C ASN A 419 -7.86 8.20 -11.46
N ASN A 420 -8.34 6.96 -11.32
CA ASN A 420 -8.75 6.40 -10.03
C ASN A 420 -7.57 5.86 -9.20
N GLY A 421 -6.33 6.04 -9.65
CA GLY A 421 -5.11 5.58 -9.00
C GLY A 421 -4.74 4.12 -9.26
N THR A 422 -5.61 3.33 -9.89
CA THR A 422 -5.32 1.92 -10.22
C THR A 422 -4.08 1.84 -11.10
N VAL A 423 -3.18 0.92 -10.77
CA VAL A 423 -1.96 0.62 -11.53
C VAL A 423 -2.10 -0.73 -12.21
N LYS A 424 -1.88 -0.78 -13.52
CA LYS A 424 -1.93 -2.02 -14.30
C LYS A 424 -0.70 -2.17 -15.18
N LYS A 425 -0.33 -3.41 -15.47
CA LYS A 425 0.65 -3.73 -16.51
C LYS A 425 -0.06 -3.78 -17.86
N ILE A 426 0.42 -3.00 -18.82
CA ILE A 426 -0.12 -2.93 -20.18
C ILE A 426 0.99 -3.09 -21.22
N ILE A 427 0.57 -3.27 -22.48
CA ILE A 427 1.44 -3.27 -23.65
C ILE A 427 0.93 -2.20 -24.61
N PRO A 428 1.34 -0.92 -24.45
CA PRO A 428 0.96 0.13 -25.39
C PRO A 428 1.53 -0.15 -26.77
N ASN A 429 0.78 0.24 -27.78
CA ASN A 429 1.16 0.07 -29.17
C ASN A 429 1.26 1.43 -29.87
N LEU A 430 2.38 1.70 -30.49
CA LEU A 430 2.60 2.87 -31.35
C LEU A 430 2.83 2.41 -32.78
N CYS A 431 1.95 2.78 -33.68
CA CYS A 431 2.14 2.58 -35.11
C CYS A 431 2.39 3.93 -35.80
N ILE A 432 3.37 4.00 -36.70
CA ILE A 432 3.64 5.16 -37.53
C ILE A 432 3.71 4.81 -39.00
N TRP A 433 3.33 5.76 -39.86
CA TRP A 433 3.42 5.66 -41.30
C TRP A 433 3.55 7.05 -41.94
N LYS A 434 3.98 7.10 -43.20
CA LYS A 434 3.97 8.32 -44.03
C LYS A 434 2.72 8.42 -44.84
#